data_ed5652276784f031ef20185911503ebf
#
_entry.id   ed5652276784f031ef20185911503ebf
#
_cell.length_a   1.000
_cell.length_b   1.000
_cell.length_c   1.000
_cell.angle_alpha   90.00
_cell.angle_beta   90.00
_cell.angle_gamma   90.00
#
_symmetry.space_group_name_H-M   'P 1'
#
loop_
_entity.id
_entity.type
_entity.pdbx_description
1 polymer ?
#
loop_
_entity_poly.entity_id
_entity_poly.type
_entity_poly.pdbx_seq_one_letter_code
_entity_poly.pdbx_strand_id
1 'polypeptide(L)'
;MSYESIVGLHITNDEMYTQYRNAMTPILIEHGGGFRYDFVVSTVLKSESDKPINRVFAIYFQNKANMENFFSDEAYLKIKKEYFEDSVDAVTMISQYERT
;
A
#
# COMPACT_ATOMS: atom_id res chain seq x y z
N MET A 1 8.65 -18.36 2.08
CA MET A 1 8.36 -17.57 0.86
C MET A 1 7.28 -16.55 1.14
N SER A 2 7.43 -15.37 0.56
CA SER A 2 6.39 -14.34 0.64
C SER A 2 6.24 -13.68 -0.73
N TYR A 3 5.09 -13.04 -0.95
CA TYR A 3 4.84 -12.25 -2.14
C TYR A 3 4.82 -10.78 -1.72
N GLU A 4 5.68 -9.96 -2.31
CA GLU A 4 5.92 -8.59 -1.84
C GLU A 4 5.77 -7.58 -2.96
N SER A 5 5.35 -6.37 -2.57
CA SER A 5 5.22 -5.23 -3.49
C SER A 5 5.87 -4.02 -2.88
N ILE A 6 6.59 -3.27 -3.70
CA ILE A 6 7.12 -1.95 -3.33
C ILE A 6 6.25 -0.93 -4.04
N VAL A 7 5.60 -0.07 -3.25
CA VAL A 7 4.58 0.86 -3.76
C VAL A 7 4.95 2.28 -3.38
N GLY A 8 4.85 3.18 -4.35
CA GLY A 8 4.96 4.61 -4.11
C GLY A 8 3.59 5.26 -4.20
N LEU A 9 3.31 6.16 -3.28
CA LEU A 9 2.06 6.91 -3.24
C LEU A 9 2.33 8.40 -3.23
N HIS A 10 1.40 9.17 -3.78
CA HIS A 10 1.32 10.59 -3.51
C HIS A 10 0.09 10.85 -2.64
N ILE A 11 0.35 11.12 -1.36
CA ILE A 11 -0.68 11.36 -0.37
C ILE A 11 -0.97 12.85 -0.31
N THR A 12 -2.24 13.23 -0.47
CA THR A 12 -2.69 14.61 -0.45
C THR A 12 -3.40 14.98 0.84
N ASN A 13 -3.79 13.98 1.64
CA ASN A 13 -4.44 14.17 2.93
C ASN A 13 -3.89 13.15 3.92
N ASP A 14 -2.88 13.56 4.68
CA ASP A 14 -2.18 12.67 5.61
C ASP A 14 -3.08 12.14 6.72
N GLU A 15 -3.96 12.98 7.24
CA GLU A 15 -4.85 12.58 8.33
C GLU A 15 -5.81 11.48 7.88
N MET A 16 -6.42 11.66 6.71
CA MET A 16 -7.34 10.66 6.15
C MET A 16 -6.58 9.37 5.79
N TYR A 17 -5.37 9.49 5.25
CA TYR A 17 -4.56 8.31 4.93
C TYR A 17 -4.18 7.52 6.19
N THR A 18 -3.91 8.23 7.29
CA THR A 18 -3.63 7.58 8.58
C THR A 18 -4.87 6.79 9.06
N GLN A 19 -6.06 7.34 8.89
CA GLN A 19 -7.32 6.63 9.20
C GLN A 19 -7.44 5.38 8.33
N TYR A 20 -7.09 5.48 7.04
CA TYR A 20 -7.06 4.33 6.14
C TYR A 20 -6.14 3.23 6.68
N ARG A 21 -4.91 3.59 7.05
CA ARG A 21 -3.94 2.63 7.58
C ARG A 21 -4.42 1.97 8.86
N ASN A 22 -4.99 2.74 9.75
CA ASN A 22 -5.52 2.21 11.01
C ASN A 22 -6.67 1.23 10.79
N ALA A 23 -7.54 1.51 9.83
CA ALA A 23 -8.69 0.67 9.54
C ALA A 23 -8.30 -0.60 8.76
N MET A 24 -7.36 -0.49 7.80
CA MET A 24 -7.01 -1.63 6.94
C MET A 24 -6.06 -2.63 7.59
N THR A 25 -5.26 -2.19 8.57
CA THR A 25 -4.21 -3.03 9.15
C THR A 25 -4.74 -4.32 9.80
N PRO A 26 -5.84 -4.31 10.58
CA PRO A 26 -6.37 -5.57 11.10
C PRO A 26 -6.77 -6.56 10.00
N ILE A 27 -7.35 -6.07 8.91
CA ILE A 27 -7.76 -6.91 7.78
C ILE A 27 -6.53 -7.47 7.07
N LEU A 28 -5.50 -6.64 6.90
CA LEU A 28 -4.23 -7.06 6.31
C LEU A 28 -3.61 -8.21 7.11
N ILE A 29 -3.60 -8.10 8.44
CA ILE A 29 -3.05 -9.12 9.31
C ILE A 29 -3.85 -10.42 9.20
N GLU A 30 -5.18 -10.34 9.12
CA GLU A 30 -6.03 -11.52 8.93
C GLU A 30 -5.71 -12.28 7.65
N HIS A 31 -5.27 -11.58 6.61
CA HIS A 31 -4.87 -12.19 5.34
C HIS A 31 -3.38 -12.58 5.29
N GLY A 32 -2.71 -12.58 6.44
CA GLY A 32 -1.31 -12.98 6.54
C GLY A 32 -0.34 -11.96 5.97
N GLY A 33 -0.71 -10.69 5.94
CA GLY A 33 0.09 -9.62 5.40
C GLY A 33 0.66 -8.68 6.44
N GLY A 34 1.49 -7.77 5.99
CA GLY A 34 2.10 -6.74 6.84
C GLY A 34 2.97 -5.81 6.02
N PHE A 35 3.57 -4.86 6.69
CA PHE A 35 4.53 -3.94 6.07
C PHE A 35 5.94 -4.27 6.55
N ARG A 36 6.91 -4.32 5.62
CA ARG A 36 8.33 -4.49 5.97
C ARG A 36 9.01 -3.14 6.13
N TYR A 37 8.66 -2.19 5.28
CA TYR A 37 9.20 -0.83 5.30
C TYR A 37 8.10 0.15 5.00
N ASP A 38 8.24 1.36 5.54
CA ASP A 38 7.28 2.43 5.31
C ASP A 38 8.00 3.76 5.52
N PHE A 39 8.16 4.54 4.45
CA PHE A 39 8.96 5.76 4.46
C PHE A 39 8.17 6.95 3.97
N VAL A 40 8.36 8.09 4.62
CA VAL A 40 7.98 9.38 4.07
C VAL A 40 9.14 9.86 3.19
N VAL A 41 8.83 10.26 1.97
CA VAL A 41 9.83 10.72 1.00
C VAL A 41 9.73 12.23 0.88
N SER A 42 10.81 12.94 1.23
CA SER A 42 10.84 14.39 1.12
C SER A 42 11.19 14.85 -0.29
N THR A 43 12.03 14.10 -0.99
CA THR A 43 12.49 14.48 -2.34
C THR A 43 12.72 13.20 -3.16
N VAL A 44 12.15 13.18 -4.37
CA VAL A 44 12.42 12.12 -5.33
C VAL A 44 13.58 12.58 -6.20
N LEU A 45 14.71 11.90 -6.12
CA LEU A 45 15.90 12.26 -6.89
C LEU A 45 15.80 11.78 -8.33
N LYS A 46 15.16 10.62 -8.53
CA LYS A 46 15.00 10.02 -9.86
C LYS A 46 13.80 9.12 -9.86
N SER A 47 13.01 9.19 -10.92
CA SER A 47 11.87 8.29 -11.14
C SER A 47 11.71 8.07 -12.64
N GLU A 48 11.37 6.84 -13.01
CA GLU A 48 11.06 6.54 -14.41
C GLU A 48 9.64 6.97 -14.79
N SER A 49 8.85 7.37 -13.80
CA SER A 49 7.47 7.84 -13.98
C SER A 49 7.39 9.32 -13.62
N ASP A 50 6.43 10.02 -14.21
CA ASP A 50 6.14 11.42 -13.87
C ASP A 50 5.14 11.55 -12.72
N LYS A 51 4.69 10.44 -12.15
CA LYS A 51 3.79 10.46 -10.98
C LYS A 51 4.56 10.89 -9.73
N PRO A 52 4.04 11.85 -8.95
CA PRO A 52 4.71 12.27 -7.71
C PRO A 52 4.64 11.16 -6.66
N ILE A 53 5.65 11.10 -5.80
CA ILE A 53 5.75 10.12 -4.73
C ILE A 53 6.20 10.82 -3.46
N ASN A 54 5.42 10.72 -2.38
CA ASN A 54 5.81 11.21 -1.07
C ASN A 54 5.76 10.15 0.03
N ARG A 55 5.38 8.92 -0.33
CA ARG A 55 5.36 7.77 0.59
C ARG A 55 5.77 6.53 -0.16
N VAL A 56 6.67 5.74 0.42
CA VAL A 56 7.08 4.45 -0.15
C VAL A 56 6.98 3.39 0.93
N PHE A 57 6.39 2.25 0.59
CA PHE A 57 6.32 1.14 1.53
C PHE A 57 6.52 -0.19 0.81
N ALA A 58 6.96 -1.17 1.57
CA ALA A 58 7.01 -2.56 1.12
C ALA A 58 5.95 -3.34 1.89
N ILE A 59 4.98 -3.86 1.18
CA ILE A 59 3.89 -4.66 1.72
C ILE A 59 4.10 -6.12 1.33
N TYR A 60 3.86 -7.05 2.25
CA TYR A 60 4.04 -8.46 1.98
C TYR A 60 2.82 -9.28 2.36
N PHE A 61 2.69 -10.43 1.72
CA PHE A 61 1.72 -11.48 2.02
C PHE A 61 2.45 -12.80 2.02
N GLN A 62 1.90 -13.82 2.67
CA GLN A 62 2.49 -15.16 2.67
C GLN A 62 2.60 -15.74 1.26
N ASN A 63 1.64 -15.40 0.39
CA ASN A 63 1.62 -15.82 -1.01
C ASN A 63 0.74 -14.89 -1.82
N LYS A 64 0.76 -15.07 -3.14
CA LYS A 64 -0.01 -14.23 -4.05
C LYS A 64 -1.52 -14.38 -3.86
N ALA A 65 -1.99 -15.59 -3.55
CA ALA A 65 -3.42 -15.83 -3.32
C ALA A 65 -3.94 -15.02 -2.13
N ASN A 66 -3.17 -14.95 -1.05
CA ASN A 66 -3.53 -14.14 0.11
C ASN A 66 -3.59 -12.65 -0.24
N MET A 67 -2.67 -12.18 -1.07
CA MET A 67 -2.68 -10.81 -1.57
C MET A 67 -3.97 -10.52 -2.35
N GLU A 68 -4.31 -11.39 -3.28
CA GLU A 68 -5.51 -11.23 -4.10
C GLU A 68 -6.78 -11.25 -3.24
N ASN A 69 -6.83 -12.12 -2.24
CA ASN A 69 -7.95 -12.22 -1.31
C ASN A 69 -8.09 -10.96 -0.47
N PHE A 70 -6.97 -10.38 -0.03
CA PHE A 70 -7.00 -9.12 0.72
C PHE A 70 -7.58 -7.99 -0.13
N PHE A 71 -7.06 -7.81 -1.34
CA PHE A 71 -7.48 -6.69 -2.19
C PHE A 71 -8.89 -6.85 -2.75
N SER A 72 -9.48 -8.04 -2.67
CA SER A 72 -10.87 -8.28 -3.04
C SER A 72 -11.81 -8.41 -1.83
N ASP A 73 -11.29 -8.34 -0.62
CA ASP A 73 -12.09 -8.40 0.61
C ASP A 73 -13.06 -7.23 0.68
N GLU A 74 -14.35 -7.51 0.90
CA GLU A 74 -15.40 -6.48 0.90
C GLU A 74 -15.17 -5.43 1.99
N ALA A 75 -14.71 -5.84 3.17
CA ALA A 75 -14.42 -4.92 4.26
C ALA A 75 -13.26 -3.99 3.89
N TYR A 76 -12.21 -4.53 3.24
CA TYR A 76 -11.11 -3.73 2.75
C TYR A 76 -11.56 -2.73 1.69
N LEU A 77 -12.34 -3.18 0.71
CA LEU A 77 -12.81 -2.32 -0.38
C LEU A 77 -13.64 -1.14 0.13
N LYS A 78 -14.43 -1.37 1.17
CA LYS A 78 -15.21 -0.32 1.81
C LYS A 78 -14.31 0.73 2.47
N ILE A 79 -13.28 0.30 3.16
CA ILE A 79 -12.28 1.18 3.79
C ILE A 79 -11.52 1.96 2.72
N LYS A 80 -11.13 1.30 1.65
CA LYS A 80 -10.44 1.94 0.53
C LYS A 80 -11.27 3.06 -0.08
N LYS A 81 -12.54 2.81 -0.30
CA LYS A 81 -13.45 3.81 -0.86
C LYS A 81 -13.63 4.99 0.10
N GLU A 82 -13.73 4.73 1.39
CA GLU A 82 -13.99 5.75 2.39
C GLU A 82 -12.78 6.65 2.65
N TYR A 83 -11.58 6.09 2.68
CA TYR A 83 -10.38 6.81 3.12
C TYR A 83 -9.28 6.93 2.07
N PHE A 84 -9.05 5.90 1.25
CA PHE A 84 -7.91 5.87 0.36
C PHE A 84 -8.12 6.74 -0.87
N GLU A 85 -9.27 6.62 -1.52
CA GLU A 85 -9.53 7.28 -2.81
C GLU A 85 -9.44 8.80 -2.72
N ASP A 86 -9.84 9.38 -1.59
CA ASP A 86 -9.81 10.83 -1.39
C ASP A 86 -8.50 11.33 -0.76
N SER A 87 -7.62 10.44 -0.34
CA SER A 87 -6.36 10.83 0.31
C SER A 87 -5.12 10.57 -0.55
N VAL A 88 -5.26 9.81 -1.65
CA VAL A 88 -4.15 9.44 -2.53
C VAL A 88 -4.54 9.75 -3.96
N ASP A 89 -3.75 10.57 -4.66
CA ASP A 89 -4.05 10.93 -6.05
C ASP A 89 -3.13 10.23 -7.07
N ALA A 90 -2.10 9.54 -6.61
CA ALA A 90 -1.23 8.77 -7.51
C ALA A 90 -0.68 7.53 -6.81
N VAL A 91 -0.67 6.42 -7.53
CA VAL A 91 -0.12 5.13 -7.08
C VAL A 91 0.88 4.66 -8.12
N THR A 92 2.10 4.34 -7.66
CA THR A 92 3.14 3.79 -8.52
C THR A 92 3.55 2.42 -7.99
N MET A 93 3.34 1.38 -8.81
CA MET A 93 3.81 0.04 -8.49
C MET A 93 5.29 -0.03 -8.89
N ILE A 94 6.18 0.08 -7.91
CA ILE A 94 7.62 0.09 -8.19
C ILE A 94 8.13 -1.31 -8.50
N SER A 95 7.70 -2.31 -7.74
CA SER A 95 8.11 -3.69 -7.95
C SER A 95 7.16 -4.67 -7.30
N GLN A 96 7.05 -5.87 -7.86
CA GLN A 96 6.36 -7.01 -7.25
C GLN A 96 7.22 -8.25 -7.48
N TYR A 97 7.37 -9.06 -6.44
CA TYR A 97 8.27 -10.22 -6.51
C TYR A 97 7.95 -11.23 -5.43
N GLU A 98 8.40 -12.46 -5.65
CA GLU A 98 8.43 -13.47 -4.62
C GLU A 98 9.75 -13.37 -3.87
N ARG A 99 9.67 -13.41 -2.54
CA ARG A 99 10.85 -13.40 -1.67
C ARG A 99 11.00 -14.77 -1.02
N THR A 100 12.14 -15.37 -1.21
CA THR A 100 12.48 -16.69 -0.63
C THR A 100 13.28 -16.58 0.65
#